data_05741c3e5c170573378400507f323cea
#
_entry.id   05741c3e5c170573378400507f323cea
#
_cell.length_a   1.000
_cell.length_b   1.000
_cell.length_c   1.000
_cell.angle_alpha   90.00
_cell.angle_beta   90.00
_cell.angle_gamma   90.00
#
_symmetry.space_group_name_H-M   'P 1'
#
loop_
_entity.id
_entity.type
_entity.pdbx_description
1 polymer ?
#
loop_
_entity_poly.entity_id
_entity_poly.type
_entity_poly.pdbx_seq_one_letter_code
_entity_poly.pdbx_strand_id
1 'polypeptide(L)'
;MESATCSGVAAKAPRKVSVCGWSYRASAAKIAGEMEKIGVGVVDLAACPFVDPNAVLPNTGGETELVSGTGGSDPVAKERADIESFLADGRWKVGCTLFNSRYDDYTTLESIRRTGGLVPDEHWEENRRIVADAIKLTAEWKSPYILLHAGYINHSDKAGLAKLMDRLKHVRDLCADAGVELVLETGQETADDLAALLAELPGVYVNFDPANMILYGKGDPVRAVDVLAPWIRHIHIKDAVYSKTPGEWGAETEWTKGDVGADAFIAALDRIGFDGWLSVEREAGDDRAGDMAMAVEDLRRRV
;
A
#
# COMPACT_ATOMS: atom_id res chain seq x y z
N MET A 1 39.62 25.44 31.73
CA MET A 1 39.00 24.10 31.85
C MET A 1 37.54 24.28 31.53
N GLU A 2 37.19 24.19 30.25
CA GLU A 2 35.79 24.21 29.80
C GLU A 2 35.32 22.78 29.68
N SER A 3 34.27 22.47 30.45
CA SER A 3 33.60 21.18 30.42
C SER A 3 32.76 21.09 29.13
N ALA A 4 33.17 20.22 28.22
CA ALA A 4 32.32 19.83 27.10
C ALA A 4 31.07 19.12 27.61
N THR A 5 29.94 19.80 27.51
CA THR A 5 28.61 19.17 27.71
C THR A 5 28.36 18.17 26.61
N CYS A 6 28.37 16.90 26.96
CA CYS A 6 27.92 15.81 26.13
C CYS A 6 26.41 16.05 25.84
N SER A 7 26.05 16.48 24.63
CA SER A 7 24.67 16.55 24.19
C SER A 7 24.14 15.13 24.13
N GLY A 8 23.32 14.77 25.12
CA GLY A 8 22.59 13.49 25.10
C GLY A 8 21.74 13.43 23.84
N VAL A 9 22.02 12.48 22.96
CA VAL A 9 21.13 12.13 21.86
C VAL A 9 19.85 11.64 22.53
N ALA A 10 18.76 12.39 22.37
CA ALA A 10 17.44 11.95 22.85
C ALA A 10 17.15 10.58 22.22
N ALA A 11 16.76 9.61 23.04
CA ALA A 11 16.36 8.31 22.55
C ALA A 11 15.23 8.50 21.52
N LYS A 12 15.40 7.96 20.32
CA LYS A 12 14.42 8.05 19.24
C LYS A 12 13.16 7.30 19.68
N ALA A 13 11.97 7.87 19.38
CA ALA A 13 10.72 7.19 19.67
C ALA A 13 10.61 5.86 18.86
N PRO A 14 9.98 4.82 19.43
CA PRO A 14 9.77 3.58 18.71
C PRO A 14 9.02 3.82 17.40
N ARG A 15 9.42 3.12 16.32
CA ARG A 15 8.75 3.22 15.03
C ARG A 15 7.30 2.72 15.11
N LYS A 16 6.42 3.41 14.41
CA LYS A 16 5.02 3.01 14.26
C LYS A 16 4.95 1.92 13.19
N VAL A 17 4.64 0.68 13.58
CA VAL A 17 4.59 -0.47 12.68
C VAL A 17 3.15 -0.93 12.51
N SER A 18 2.74 -1.14 11.26
CA SER A 18 1.48 -1.74 10.83
C SER A 18 1.73 -2.92 9.90
N VAL A 19 0.69 -3.60 9.47
CA VAL A 19 0.77 -4.74 8.55
C VAL A 19 -0.31 -4.66 7.48
N CYS A 20 -0.01 -5.12 6.28
CA CYS A 20 -0.97 -5.28 5.21
C CYS A 20 -1.77 -6.58 5.42
N GLY A 21 -3.07 -6.47 5.70
CA GLY A 21 -3.94 -7.60 5.99
C GLY A 21 -4.03 -8.60 4.83
N TRP A 22 -4.02 -8.13 3.60
CA TRP A 22 -4.06 -8.98 2.39
C TRP A 22 -2.84 -9.89 2.26
N SER A 23 -1.70 -9.53 2.86
CA SER A 23 -0.49 -10.35 2.85
C SER A 23 -0.68 -11.71 3.51
N TYR A 24 -1.52 -11.79 4.52
CA TYR A 24 -1.78 -13.04 5.26
C TYR A 24 -2.59 -14.07 4.47
N ARG A 25 -3.32 -13.67 3.45
CA ARG A 25 -4.25 -14.56 2.71
C ARG A 25 -5.13 -15.39 3.66
N ALA A 26 -5.76 -14.74 4.60
CA ALA A 26 -6.51 -15.38 5.68
C ALA A 26 -7.74 -14.54 6.06
N SER A 27 -8.68 -15.15 6.79
CA SER A 27 -9.82 -14.41 7.35
C SER A 27 -9.37 -13.40 8.42
N ALA A 28 -10.19 -12.36 8.65
CA ALA A 28 -9.95 -11.34 9.66
C ALA A 28 -9.67 -11.95 11.05
N ALA A 29 -10.38 -12.99 11.42
CA ALA A 29 -10.17 -13.70 12.68
C ALA A 29 -8.78 -14.34 12.78
N LYS A 30 -8.27 -14.92 11.68
CA LYS A 30 -6.93 -15.50 11.65
C LYS A 30 -5.86 -14.39 11.63
N ILE A 31 -6.07 -13.35 10.85
CA ILE A 31 -5.20 -12.15 10.82
C ILE A 31 -5.08 -11.56 12.22
N ALA A 32 -6.18 -11.43 12.96
CA ALA A 32 -6.18 -10.90 14.32
C ALA A 32 -5.30 -11.74 15.25
N GLY A 33 -5.36 -13.07 15.14
CA GLY A 33 -4.49 -13.96 15.91
C GLY A 33 -3.00 -13.81 15.55
N GLU A 34 -2.65 -13.63 14.28
CA GLU A 34 -1.26 -13.38 13.87
C GLU A 34 -0.76 -12.01 14.35
N MET A 35 -1.57 -10.97 14.21
CA MET A 35 -1.23 -9.62 14.68
C MET A 35 -1.02 -9.57 16.20
N GLU A 36 -1.85 -10.31 16.97
CA GLU A 36 -1.70 -10.43 18.43
C GLU A 36 -0.35 -11.04 18.81
N LYS A 37 0.06 -12.13 18.13
CA LYS A 37 1.36 -12.78 18.36
C LYS A 37 2.54 -11.84 18.19
N ILE A 38 2.47 -10.95 17.20
CA ILE A 38 3.53 -9.98 16.90
C ILE A 38 3.30 -8.62 17.57
N GLY A 39 2.23 -8.45 18.35
CA GLY A 39 1.94 -7.22 19.10
C GLY A 39 1.70 -6.01 18.21
N VAL A 40 1.02 -6.17 17.06
CA VAL A 40 0.64 -5.10 16.14
C VAL A 40 -0.87 -4.92 16.20
N GLY A 41 -1.36 -3.68 16.36
CA GLY A 41 -2.78 -3.34 16.42
C GLY A 41 -3.26 -2.45 15.27
N VAL A 42 -2.39 -2.17 14.28
CA VAL A 42 -2.75 -1.37 13.09
C VAL A 42 -2.60 -2.22 11.85
N VAL A 43 -3.64 -2.20 11.00
CA VAL A 43 -3.73 -3.01 9.79
C VAL A 43 -4.18 -2.18 8.60
N ASP A 44 -3.62 -2.47 7.45
CA ASP A 44 -4.13 -1.97 6.17
C ASP A 44 -5.07 -3.01 5.57
N LEU A 45 -6.20 -2.57 5.04
CA LEU A 45 -7.28 -3.45 4.59
C LEU A 45 -7.67 -3.18 3.13
N ALA A 46 -7.86 -4.23 2.34
CA ALA A 46 -8.45 -4.10 1.02
C ALA A 46 -9.95 -3.75 1.14
N ALA A 47 -10.38 -2.66 0.49
CA ALA A 47 -11.77 -2.20 0.54
C ALA A 47 -12.65 -2.88 -0.52
N CYS A 48 -12.11 -3.19 -1.70
CA CYS A 48 -12.87 -3.70 -2.84
C CYS A 48 -13.71 -4.94 -2.54
N PRO A 49 -13.29 -5.93 -1.75
CA PRO A 49 -14.10 -7.11 -1.43
C PRO A 49 -15.45 -6.80 -0.77
N PHE A 50 -15.57 -5.62 -0.16
CA PHE A 50 -16.76 -5.22 0.61
C PHE A 50 -17.68 -4.24 -0.13
N VAL A 51 -17.23 -3.70 -1.26
CA VAL A 51 -17.96 -2.69 -2.05
C VAL A 51 -18.17 -3.08 -3.51
N ASP A 52 -17.43 -4.06 -4.01
CA ASP A 52 -17.57 -4.60 -5.35
C ASP A 52 -18.08 -6.05 -5.28
N PRO A 53 -19.32 -6.34 -5.72
CA PRO A 53 -19.89 -7.69 -5.66
C PRO A 53 -19.14 -8.73 -6.53
N ASN A 54 -18.25 -8.26 -7.39
CA ASN A 54 -17.42 -9.14 -8.25
C ASN A 54 -15.97 -9.20 -7.78
N ALA A 55 -15.60 -8.51 -6.71
CA ALA A 55 -14.28 -8.62 -6.14
C ALA A 55 -14.15 -9.95 -5.38
N VAL A 56 -12.95 -10.52 -5.45
CA VAL A 56 -12.59 -11.74 -4.69
C VAL A 56 -11.95 -11.30 -3.37
N LEU A 57 -12.34 -11.93 -2.27
CA LEU A 57 -11.63 -11.75 -1.01
C LEU A 57 -10.16 -12.18 -1.21
N PRO A 58 -9.15 -11.36 -0.86
CA PRO A 58 -7.74 -11.67 -1.08
C PRO A 58 -7.23 -12.91 -0.33
N ASN A 59 -8.11 -13.61 0.36
CA ASN A 59 -7.83 -14.58 1.40
C ASN A 59 -7.98 -16.04 0.98
N THR A 60 -8.33 -16.32 -0.27
CA THR A 60 -8.49 -17.71 -0.73
C THR A 60 -7.25 -18.11 -1.51
N GLY A 61 -6.31 -18.78 -0.86
CA GLY A 61 -5.05 -19.23 -1.45
C GLY A 61 -5.23 -20.02 -2.75
N GLY A 62 -5.26 -19.33 -3.88
CA GLY A 62 -5.19 -19.91 -5.22
C GLY A 62 -6.40 -20.71 -5.70
N GLU A 63 -7.34 -21.04 -4.86
CA GLU A 63 -8.61 -21.64 -5.24
C GLU A 63 -9.71 -20.58 -5.11
N THR A 64 -10.22 -20.13 -6.22
CA THR A 64 -11.47 -19.39 -6.35
C THR A 64 -12.62 -20.33 -5.96
N GLU A 65 -12.74 -20.64 -4.68
CA GLU A 65 -14.03 -21.02 -4.17
C GLU A 65 -14.90 -19.76 -4.16
N LEU A 66 -15.56 -19.52 -5.28
CA LEU A 66 -16.86 -18.90 -5.27
C LEU A 66 -17.67 -19.75 -4.29
N VAL A 67 -17.73 -19.34 -3.03
CA VAL A 67 -18.59 -19.97 -2.05
C VAL A 67 -20.01 -19.62 -2.42
N SER A 68 -20.52 -20.29 -3.44
CA SER A 68 -21.96 -20.49 -3.62
C SER A 68 -22.41 -21.44 -2.51
N GLY A 69 -22.42 -20.91 -1.29
CA GLY A 69 -22.86 -21.70 -0.13
C GLY A 69 -24.34 -21.92 -0.19
N THR A 70 -24.74 -23.14 -0.44
CA THR A 70 -26.06 -23.64 -0.07
C THR A 70 -26.12 -23.73 1.45
N GLY A 71 -26.64 -22.68 2.11
CA GLY A 71 -26.99 -22.66 3.52
C GLY A 71 -25.91 -22.15 4.46
N GLY A 72 -25.88 -20.84 4.69
CA GLY A 72 -25.01 -20.18 5.67
C GLY A 72 -24.92 -18.67 5.38
N SER A 73 -24.50 -17.88 6.34
CA SER A 73 -24.28 -16.45 6.21
C SER A 73 -23.33 -16.13 5.04
N ASP A 74 -23.62 -15.02 4.32
CA ASP A 74 -22.74 -14.45 3.30
C ASP A 74 -21.30 -14.28 3.85
N PRO A 75 -20.29 -14.92 3.27
CA PRO A 75 -18.92 -14.88 3.77
C PRO A 75 -18.32 -13.47 3.79
N VAL A 76 -18.69 -12.61 2.85
CA VAL A 76 -18.28 -11.20 2.81
C VAL A 76 -18.91 -10.43 3.96
N ALA A 77 -20.20 -10.63 4.21
CA ALA A 77 -20.88 -9.98 5.34
C ALA A 77 -20.31 -10.46 6.69
N LYS A 78 -19.96 -11.73 6.82
CA LYS A 78 -19.31 -12.25 8.02
C LYS A 78 -17.92 -11.62 8.23
N GLU A 79 -17.11 -11.59 7.19
CA GLU A 79 -15.75 -11.00 7.25
C GLU A 79 -15.82 -9.52 7.63
N ARG A 80 -16.75 -8.76 7.03
CA ARG A 80 -17.01 -7.38 7.39
C ARG A 80 -17.41 -7.23 8.86
N ALA A 81 -18.30 -8.06 9.36
CA ALA A 81 -18.74 -8.03 10.74
C ALA A 81 -17.59 -8.35 11.72
N ASP A 82 -16.72 -9.29 11.39
CA ASP A 82 -15.53 -9.60 12.20
C ASP A 82 -14.60 -8.38 12.26
N ILE A 83 -14.29 -7.73 11.13
CA ILE A 83 -13.48 -6.51 11.06
C ILE A 83 -14.11 -5.39 11.91
N GLU A 84 -15.39 -5.10 11.70
CA GLU A 84 -16.12 -4.05 12.44
C GLU A 84 -16.14 -4.32 13.95
N SER A 85 -16.21 -5.59 14.37
CA SER A 85 -16.08 -5.98 15.78
C SER A 85 -14.69 -5.67 16.33
N PHE A 86 -13.63 -5.96 15.56
CA PHE A 86 -12.25 -5.69 15.98
C PHE A 86 -11.92 -4.19 16.04
N LEU A 87 -12.56 -3.40 15.18
CA LEU A 87 -12.48 -1.94 15.24
C LEU A 87 -13.25 -1.37 16.45
N ALA A 88 -14.43 -1.90 16.74
CA ALA A 88 -15.29 -1.43 17.81
C ALA A 88 -14.70 -1.72 19.20
N ASP A 89 -14.06 -2.87 19.40
CA ASP A 89 -13.43 -3.23 20.67
C ASP A 89 -11.99 -2.70 20.83
N GLY A 90 -11.49 -1.99 19.81
CA GLY A 90 -10.17 -1.34 19.81
C GLY A 90 -8.99 -2.26 19.60
N ARG A 91 -9.21 -3.53 19.24
CA ARG A 91 -8.13 -4.45 18.85
C ARG A 91 -7.41 -4.00 17.58
N TRP A 92 -8.16 -3.43 16.64
CA TRP A 92 -7.64 -2.91 15.40
C TRP A 92 -7.84 -1.42 15.24
N LYS A 93 -6.91 -0.81 14.50
CA LYS A 93 -7.07 0.48 13.81
C LYS A 93 -6.69 0.27 12.35
N VAL A 94 -7.40 0.92 11.44
CA VAL A 94 -7.03 0.87 10.02
C VAL A 94 -6.01 1.98 9.75
N GLY A 95 -4.83 1.59 9.26
CA GLY A 95 -3.76 2.50 8.87
C GLY A 95 -4.00 3.10 7.49
N CYS A 96 -4.37 2.22 6.53
CA CYS A 96 -4.70 2.57 5.16
C CYS A 96 -5.73 1.59 4.62
N THR A 97 -6.54 2.00 3.64
CA THR A 97 -7.33 1.06 2.83
C THR A 97 -6.81 1.01 1.41
N LEU A 98 -6.89 -0.16 0.77
CA LEU A 98 -6.49 -0.37 -0.61
C LEU A 98 -7.71 -0.47 -1.51
N PHE A 99 -7.74 0.34 -2.56
CA PHE A 99 -8.61 0.17 -3.73
C PHE A 99 -7.82 -0.46 -4.88
N ASN A 100 -8.24 -1.63 -5.32
CA ASN A 100 -7.73 -2.27 -6.53
C ASN A 100 -8.64 -1.93 -7.70
N SER A 101 -8.07 -1.42 -8.79
CA SER A 101 -8.81 -1.21 -10.03
C SER A 101 -9.23 -2.56 -10.60
N ARG A 102 -10.40 -2.60 -11.24
CA ARG A 102 -10.81 -3.79 -11.95
C ARG A 102 -10.00 -3.99 -13.22
N TYR A 103 -9.75 -5.25 -13.52
CA TYR A 103 -9.09 -5.71 -14.74
C TYR A 103 -7.59 -5.39 -14.82
N ASP A 104 -6.95 -5.03 -13.71
CA ASP A 104 -5.50 -4.94 -13.62
C ASP A 104 -4.87 -6.30 -13.92
N ASP A 105 -4.04 -6.36 -14.95
CA ASP A 105 -3.37 -7.59 -15.40
C ASP A 105 -1.87 -7.52 -15.09
N TYR A 106 -1.48 -8.12 -13.97
CA TYR A 106 -0.09 -8.19 -13.51
C TYR A 106 0.72 -9.34 -14.13
N THR A 107 0.23 -10.00 -15.19
CA THR A 107 0.94 -11.11 -15.83
C THR A 107 2.29 -10.67 -16.38
N THR A 108 2.37 -9.50 -17.01
CA THR A 108 3.60 -8.91 -17.54
C THR A 108 3.66 -7.41 -17.26
N LEU A 109 4.87 -6.82 -17.35
CA LEU A 109 5.03 -5.35 -17.26
C LEU A 109 4.25 -4.60 -18.36
N GLU A 110 4.10 -5.21 -19.54
CA GLU A 110 3.34 -4.61 -20.64
C GLU A 110 1.83 -4.72 -20.41
N SER A 111 1.33 -5.85 -19.88
CA SER A 111 -0.10 -5.99 -19.60
C SER A 111 -0.56 -5.02 -18.52
N ILE A 112 0.16 -4.91 -17.40
CA ILE A 112 -0.21 -3.97 -16.34
C ILE A 112 -0.07 -2.51 -16.77
N ARG A 113 0.92 -2.19 -17.61
CA ARG A 113 1.06 -0.86 -18.21
C ARG A 113 -0.18 -0.44 -19.01
N ARG A 114 -0.82 -1.39 -19.68
CA ARG A 114 -2.00 -1.15 -20.50
C ARG A 114 -3.30 -1.16 -19.70
N THR A 115 -3.40 -2.00 -18.70
CA THR A 115 -4.65 -2.28 -17.99
C THR A 115 -4.74 -1.61 -16.61
N GLY A 116 -3.60 -1.17 -16.05
CA GLY A 116 -3.52 -0.81 -14.65
C GLY A 116 -4.15 0.52 -14.28
N GLY A 117 -4.70 0.55 -13.09
CA GLY A 117 -5.13 1.75 -12.40
C GLY A 117 -6.33 2.44 -13.04
N LEU A 118 -6.29 3.77 -13.06
CA LEU A 118 -7.38 4.61 -13.56
C LEU A 118 -7.20 5.01 -15.03
N VAL A 119 -6.20 4.49 -15.74
CA VAL A 119 -5.87 4.88 -17.13
C VAL A 119 -6.86 4.34 -18.16
N PRO A 120 -7.31 3.06 -18.14
CA PRO A 120 -8.19 2.51 -19.15
C PRO A 120 -9.57 3.18 -19.20
N ASP A 121 -9.97 3.63 -20.40
CA ASP A 121 -11.26 4.31 -20.59
C ASP A 121 -12.45 3.35 -20.42
N GLU A 122 -12.31 2.14 -20.91
CA GLU A 122 -13.33 1.10 -20.86
C GLU A 122 -13.74 0.69 -19.45
N HIS A 123 -12.87 0.90 -18.47
CA HIS A 123 -13.09 0.51 -17.07
C HIS A 123 -13.35 1.70 -16.14
N TRP A 124 -13.18 2.94 -16.63
CA TRP A 124 -13.25 4.14 -15.79
C TRP A 124 -14.60 4.29 -15.08
N GLU A 125 -15.72 4.16 -15.80
CA GLU A 125 -17.04 4.36 -15.22
C GLU A 125 -17.39 3.35 -14.12
N GLU A 126 -16.87 2.13 -14.25
CA GLU A 126 -17.03 1.10 -13.23
C GLU A 126 -16.11 1.36 -12.05
N ASN A 127 -14.82 1.58 -12.30
CA ASN A 127 -13.84 1.90 -11.25
C ASN A 127 -14.23 3.18 -10.49
N ARG A 128 -14.77 4.19 -11.17
CA ARG A 128 -15.25 5.43 -10.55
C ARG A 128 -16.36 5.19 -9.52
N ARG A 129 -17.27 4.26 -9.77
CA ARG A 129 -18.33 3.89 -8.80
C ARG A 129 -17.78 3.12 -7.63
N ILE A 130 -16.93 2.12 -7.90
CA ILE A 130 -16.35 1.27 -6.87
C ILE A 130 -15.43 2.08 -5.94
N VAL A 131 -14.59 2.96 -6.48
CA VAL A 131 -13.71 3.80 -5.65
C VAL A 131 -14.50 4.77 -4.78
N ALA A 132 -15.63 5.30 -5.27
CA ALA A 132 -16.49 6.16 -4.46
C ALA A 132 -17.08 5.41 -3.24
N ASP A 133 -17.48 4.15 -3.41
CA ASP A 133 -17.97 3.32 -2.31
C ASP A 133 -16.82 2.85 -1.41
N ALA A 134 -15.63 2.58 -1.96
CA ALA A 134 -14.43 2.29 -1.17
C ALA A 134 -14.02 3.47 -0.28
N ILE A 135 -14.11 4.71 -0.78
CA ILE A 135 -13.84 5.93 0.01
C ILE A 135 -14.82 6.06 1.18
N LYS A 136 -16.10 5.79 0.98
CA LYS A 136 -17.09 5.80 2.07
C LYS A 136 -16.74 4.78 3.16
N LEU A 137 -16.40 3.55 2.73
CA LEU A 137 -15.98 2.49 3.66
C LEU A 137 -14.69 2.86 4.39
N THR A 138 -13.74 3.50 3.70
CA THR A 138 -12.51 4.03 4.30
C THR A 138 -12.81 5.00 5.45
N ALA A 139 -13.75 5.92 5.21
CA ALA A 139 -14.20 6.88 6.23
C ALA A 139 -14.96 6.19 7.38
N GLU A 140 -15.82 5.20 7.10
CA GLU A 140 -16.51 4.39 8.10
C GLU A 140 -15.52 3.66 9.03
N TRP A 141 -14.46 3.09 8.46
CA TRP A 141 -13.39 2.42 9.20
C TRP A 141 -12.39 3.39 9.86
N LYS A 142 -12.60 4.70 9.70
CA LYS A 142 -11.74 5.77 10.25
C LYS A 142 -10.28 5.66 9.81
N SER A 143 -10.05 5.11 8.63
CA SER A 143 -8.74 5.11 8.02
C SER A 143 -8.40 6.52 7.53
N PRO A 144 -7.18 7.04 7.79
CA PRO A 144 -6.77 8.34 7.27
C PRO A 144 -6.53 8.35 5.77
N TYR A 145 -6.24 7.20 5.17
CA TYR A 145 -5.79 7.08 3.79
C TYR A 145 -6.58 6.04 3.01
N ILE A 146 -6.78 6.33 1.70
CA ILE A 146 -7.08 5.33 0.69
C ILE A 146 -5.95 5.29 -0.32
N LEU A 147 -5.45 4.10 -0.57
CA LEU A 147 -4.36 3.78 -1.48
C LEU A 147 -4.92 3.25 -2.79
N LEU A 148 -4.33 3.67 -3.91
CA LEU A 148 -4.55 3.06 -5.22
C LEU A 148 -3.31 3.22 -6.12
N HIS A 149 -3.20 2.36 -7.13
CA HIS A 149 -2.30 2.58 -8.25
C HIS A 149 -2.92 3.55 -9.26
N ALA A 150 -2.20 4.60 -9.64
CA ALA A 150 -2.68 5.55 -10.67
C ALA A 150 -2.82 4.89 -12.05
N GLY A 151 -1.99 3.87 -12.30
CA GLY A 151 -1.73 3.30 -13.61
C GLY A 151 -0.54 3.98 -14.28
N TYR A 152 -0.28 3.67 -15.55
CA TYR A 152 0.93 4.15 -16.22
C TYR A 152 0.90 5.66 -16.49
N ILE A 153 1.81 6.40 -15.88
CA ILE A 153 1.99 7.84 -16.06
C ILE A 153 2.86 8.09 -17.31
N ASN A 154 2.27 8.64 -18.36
CA ASN A 154 2.98 8.91 -19.61
C ASN A 154 3.04 10.43 -19.91
N HIS A 155 4.12 11.08 -19.53
CA HIS A 155 4.33 12.51 -19.77
C HIS A 155 4.45 12.88 -21.26
N SER A 156 4.69 11.91 -22.15
CA SER A 156 4.73 12.15 -23.60
C SER A 156 3.35 12.14 -24.25
N ASP A 157 2.37 11.46 -23.66
CA ASP A 157 0.97 11.48 -24.09
C ASP A 157 0.20 12.57 -23.32
N LYS A 158 0.20 13.77 -23.86
CA LYS A 158 -0.45 14.93 -23.20
C LYS A 158 -1.95 14.76 -22.99
N ALA A 159 -2.63 14.10 -23.93
CA ALA A 159 -4.09 13.89 -23.83
C ALA A 159 -4.43 12.81 -22.79
N GLY A 160 -3.70 11.68 -22.81
CA GLY A 160 -3.85 10.62 -21.81
C GLY A 160 -3.50 11.10 -20.41
N LEU A 161 -2.41 11.86 -20.26
CA LEU A 161 -2.01 12.44 -18.97
C LEU A 161 -3.08 13.40 -18.43
N ALA A 162 -3.59 14.31 -19.26
CA ALA A 162 -4.65 15.25 -18.85
C ALA A 162 -5.90 14.48 -18.35
N LYS A 163 -6.29 13.42 -19.05
CA LYS A 163 -7.40 12.56 -18.65
C LYS A 163 -7.15 11.86 -17.31
N LEU A 164 -5.96 11.30 -17.11
CA LEU A 164 -5.58 10.70 -15.83
C LEU A 164 -5.62 11.72 -14.69
N MET A 165 -5.08 12.92 -14.93
CA MET A 165 -5.13 14.04 -13.98
C MET A 165 -6.56 14.41 -13.58
N ASP A 166 -7.50 14.44 -14.52
CA ASP A 166 -8.90 14.75 -14.23
C ASP A 166 -9.58 13.64 -13.42
N ARG A 167 -9.24 12.37 -13.70
CA ARG A 167 -9.71 11.22 -12.90
C ARG A 167 -9.15 11.26 -11.47
N LEU A 168 -7.87 11.53 -11.32
CA LEU A 168 -7.23 11.65 -10.01
C LEU A 168 -7.80 12.84 -9.21
N LYS A 169 -8.06 13.99 -9.85
CA LYS A 169 -8.76 15.13 -9.22
C LYS A 169 -10.14 14.73 -8.73
N HIS A 170 -10.90 14.01 -9.55
CA HIS A 170 -12.22 13.52 -9.15
C HIS A 170 -12.16 12.62 -7.92
N VAL A 171 -11.24 11.65 -7.89
CA VAL A 171 -11.07 10.74 -6.73
C VAL A 171 -10.58 11.52 -5.50
N ARG A 172 -9.60 12.42 -5.65
CA ARG A 172 -9.12 13.29 -4.58
C ARG A 172 -10.24 14.12 -3.95
N ASP A 173 -11.11 14.70 -4.77
CA ASP A 173 -12.22 15.54 -4.30
C ASP A 173 -13.23 14.71 -3.49
N LEU A 174 -13.54 13.49 -3.94
CA LEU A 174 -14.35 12.54 -3.16
C LEU A 174 -13.69 12.18 -1.82
N CYS A 175 -12.37 11.97 -1.82
CA CYS A 175 -11.62 11.71 -0.59
C CYS A 175 -11.69 12.90 0.37
N ALA A 176 -11.46 14.12 -0.13
CA ALA A 176 -11.53 15.35 0.67
C ALA A 176 -12.92 15.56 1.30
N ASP A 177 -14.00 15.31 0.54
CA ASP A 177 -15.38 15.40 1.03
C ASP A 177 -15.66 14.36 2.14
N ALA A 178 -14.98 13.21 2.11
CA ALA A 178 -15.10 12.15 3.10
C ALA A 178 -14.12 12.31 4.29
N GLY A 179 -13.21 13.29 4.27
CA GLY A 179 -12.19 13.47 5.29
C GLY A 179 -11.07 12.43 5.23
N VAL A 180 -10.80 11.89 4.05
CA VAL A 180 -9.76 10.88 3.76
C VAL A 180 -8.71 11.51 2.83
N GLU A 181 -7.45 11.13 2.94
CA GLU A 181 -6.41 11.52 1.99
C GLU A 181 -6.17 10.42 0.94
N LEU A 182 -6.05 10.83 -0.32
CA LEU A 182 -5.66 9.94 -1.43
C LEU A 182 -4.15 9.77 -1.44
N VAL A 183 -3.68 8.52 -1.38
CA VAL A 183 -2.27 8.16 -1.58
C VAL A 183 -2.12 7.29 -2.82
N LEU A 184 -1.15 7.63 -3.67
CA LEU A 184 -0.79 6.82 -4.84
C LEU A 184 0.37 5.90 -4.46
N GLU A 185 0.25 4.63 -4.81
CA GLU A 185 1.35 3.69 -4.62
C GLU A 185 2.39 3.83 -5.72
N THR A 186 3.67 3.88 -5.33
CA THR A 186 4.78 3.81 -6.28
C THR A 186 4.74 2.49 -7.06
N GLY A 187 5.02 2.55 -8.36
CA GLY A 187 4.92 1.38 -9.23
C GLY A 187 5.59 1.58 -10.58
N GLN A 188 4.80 1.85 -11.62
CA GLN A 188 5.24 1.83 -13.03
C GLN A 188 6.02 3.07 -13.47
N GLU A 189 6.13 4.09 -12.64
CA GLU A 189 6.78 5.36 -12.93
C GLU A 189 8.09 5.52 -12.17
N THR A 190 8.95 6.44 -12.63
CA THR A 190 10.08 6.89 -11.83
C THR A 190 9.65 7.88 -10.75
N ALA A 191 10.46 8.06 -9.71
CA ALA A 191 10.17 9.05 -8.68
C ALA A 191 10.06 10.48 -9.26
N ASP A 192 10.88 10.80 -10.26
CA ASP A 192 10.84 12.11 -10.93
C ASP A 192 9.54 12.30 -11.72
N ASP A 193 9.05 11.27 -12.41
CA ASP A 193 7.76 11.31 -13.14
C ASP A 193 6.57 11.48 -12.18
N LEU A 194 6.58 10.74 -11.06
CA LEU A 194 5.54 10.86 -10.04
C LEU A 194 5.57 12.24 -9.37
N ALA A 195 6.75 12.74 -9.02
CA ALA A 195 6.91 14.08 -8.45
C ALA A 195 6.38 15.18 -9.40
N ALA A 196 6.65 15.06 -10.70
CA ALA A 196 6.14 16.00 -11.70
C ALA A 196 4.60 15.99 -11.78
N LEU A 197 3.96 14.81 -11.69
CA LEU A 197 2.51 14.68 -11.63
C LEU A 197 1.95 15.30 -10.34
N LEU A 198 2.53 14.97 -9.18
CA LEU A 198 2.05 15.42 -7.87
C LEU A 198 2.19 16.93 -7.67
N ALA A 199 3.20 17.55 -8.28
CA ALA A 199 3.35 19.02 -8.25
C ALA A 199 2.16 19.75 -8.89
N GLU A 200 1.45 19.10 -9.82
CA GLU A 200 0.23 19.63 -10.46
C GLU A 200 -1.07 19.14 -9.79
N LEU A 201 -0.96 18.27 -8.75
CA LEU A 201 -2.09 17.64 -8.07
C LEU A 201 -2.05 17.86 -6.53
N PRO A 202 -2.22 19.10 -6.05
CA PRO A 202 -2.24 19.33 -4.59
C PRO A 202 -3.37 18.53 -3.93
N GLY A 203 -3.06 17.94 -2.77
CA GLY A 203 -3.99 17.08 -2.01
C GLY A 203 -3.97 15.61 -2.41
N VAL A 204 -3.05 15.21 -3.29
CA VAL A 204 -2.71 13.82 -3.57
C VAL A 204 -1.32 13.54 -3.02
N TYR A 205 -1.13 12.40 -2.39
CA TYR A 205 0.06 12.02 -1.67
C TYR A 205 0.58 10.65 -2.13
N VAL A 206 1.57 10.10 -1.44
CA VAL A 206 2.25 8.85 -1.80
C VAL A 206 2.17 7.84 -0.67
N ASN A 207 1.75 6.63 -1.00
CA ASN A 207 2.20 5.41 -0.34
C ASN A 207 3.48 4.96 -1.03
N PHE A 208 4.58 4.98 -0.32
CA PHE A 208 5.87 4.63 -0.91
C PHE A 208 6.19 3.15 -0.65
N ASP A 209 6.20 2.36 -1.71
CA ASP A 209 6.69 0.98 -1.72
C ASP A 209 8.07 0.92 -2.39
N PRO A 210 9.14 0.66 -1.62
CA PRO A 210 10.50 0.59 -2.17
C PRO A 210 10.71 -0.62 -3.08
N ALA A 211 10.04 -1.74 -2.80
CA ALA A 211 10.17 -2.95 -3.61
C ALA A 211 9.56 -2.78 -4.99
N ASN A 212 8.47 -2.02 -5.12
CA ASN A 212 7.88 -1.73 -6.42
C ASN A 212 8.86 -0.99 -7.34
N MET A 213 9.69 -0.08 -6.82
CA MET A 213 10.75 0.57 -7.60
C MET A 213 11.71 -0.46 -8.22
N ILE A 214 12.00 -1.54 -7.51
CA ILE A 214 12.88 -2.63 -7.94
C ILE A 214 12.16 -3.59 -8.87
N LEU A 215 10.95 -4.02 -8.51
CA LEU A 215 10.13 -4.94 -9.30
C LEU A 215 9.87 -4.41 -10.71
N TYR A 216 9.54 -3.12 -10.82
CA TYR A 216 9.30 -2.44 -12.10
C TYR A 216 10.57 -1.90 -12.76
N GLY A 217 11.74 -1.95 -12.10
CA GLY A 217 12.99 -1.40 -12.63
C GLY A 217 12.95 0.12 -12.80
N LYS A 218 12.38 0.86 -11.83
CA LYS A 218 12.11 2.32 -11.92
C LYS A 218 13.07 3.20 -11.15
N GLY A 219 14.15 2.64 -10.65
CA GLY A 219 15.24 3.39 -10.05
C GLY A 219 15.58 2.96 -8.62
N ASP A 220 16.43 3.75 -7.99
CA ASP A 220 16.92 3.53 -6.63
C ASP A 220 15.86 3.99 -5.61
N PRO A 221 15.32 3.09 -4.76
CA PRO A 221 14.32 3.45 -3.77
C PRO A 221 14.82 4.44 -2.71
N VAL A 222 16.13 4.41 -2.36
CA VAL A 222 16.69 5.33 -1.36
C VAL A 222 16.74 6.77 -1.89
N ARG A 223 17.13 6.95 -3.15
CA ARG A 223 17.05 8.25 -3.84
C ARG A 223 15.59 8.71 -3.99
N ALA A 224 14.69 7.79 -4.31
CA ALA A 224 13.29 8.10 -4.53
C ALA A 224 12.60 8.65 -3.28
N VAL A 225 13.00 8.21 -2.07
CA VAL A 225 12.53 8.81 -0.80
C VAL A 225 12.82 10.30 -0.76
N ASP A 226 14.03 10.73 -1.12
CA ASP A 226 14.40 12.16 -1.11
C ASP A 226 13.57 12.98 -2.12
N VAL A 227 13.35 12.42 -3.32
CA VAL A 227 12.57 13.08 -4.38
C VAL A 227 11.11 13.25 -3.98
N LEU A 228 10.52 12.21 -3.37
CA LEU A 228 9.10 12.17 -3.04
C LEU A 228 8.79 12.65 -1.60
N ALA A 229 9.80 13.03 -0.82
CA ALA A 229 9.67 13.44 0.58
C ALA A 229 8.48 14.38 0.89
N PRO A 230 8.14 15.40 0.07
CA PRO A 230 7.02 16.29 0.37
C PRO A 230 5.65 15.61 0.36
N TRP A 231 5.52 14.49 -0.35
CA TRP A 231 4.24 13.83 -0.59
C TRP A 231 4.07 12.52 0.17
N ILE A 232 5.13 11.90 0.71
CA ILE A 232 5.03 10.62 1.42
C ILE A 232 4.17 10.77 2.67
N ARG A 233 3.13 9.93 2.80
CA ARG A 233 2.24 9.83 3.96
C ARG A 233 2.21 8.44 4.57
N HIS A 234 2.45 7.42 3.75
CA HIS A 234 2.39 6.02 4.12
C HIS A 234 3.57 5.28 3.49
N ILE A 235 4.03 4.21 4.10
CA ILE A 235 5.18 3.42 3.63
C ILE A 235 4.81 1.95 3.68
N HIS A 236 5.03 1.24 2.58
CA HIS A 236 5.12 -0.21 2.63
C HIS A 236 6.56 -0.64 2.93
N ILE A 237 6.70 -1.62 3.80
CA ILE A 237 7.96 -2.31 4.09
C ILE A 237 7.93 -3.65 3.36
N LYS A 238 8.59 -3.68 2.24
CA LYS A 238 8.65 -4.78 1.28
C LYS A 238 10.03 -4.78 0.63
N ASP A 239 10.54 -5.92 0.24
CA ASP A 239 11.86 -6.03 -0.40
C ASP A 239 11.81 -6.90 -1.65
N ALA A 240 12.70 -6.62 -2.58
CA ALA A 240 12.77 -7.30 -3.86
C ALA A 240 14.20 -7.30 -4.41
N VAL A 241 14.47 -8.18 -5.38
CA VAL A 241 15.68 -8.18 -6.18
C VAL A 241 15.38 -7.76 -7.61
N TYR A 242 16.28 -6.99 -8.22
CA TYR A 242 16.15 -6.58 -9.61
C TYR A 242 16.12 -7.77 -10.56
N SER A 243 15.32 -7.64 -11.64
CA SER A 243 15.42 -8.59 -12.75
C SER A 243 16.81 -8.53 -13.39
N LYS A 244 17.34 -9.71 -13.75
CA LYS A 244 18.57 -9.82 -14.55
C LYS A 244 18.32 -9.56 -16.03
N THR A 245 17.05 -9.58 -16.45
CA THR A 245 16.63 -9.38 -17.83
C THR A 245 15.88 -8.06 -17.94
N PRO A 246 16.37 -7.09 -18.73
CA PRO A 246 15.65 -5.84 -18.96
C PRO A 246 14.22 -6.06 -19.48
N GLY A 247 13.23 -5.39 -18.88
CA GLY A 247 11.82 -5.48 -19.26
C GLY A 247 11.06 -6.65 -18.65
N GLU A 248 11.69 -7.44 -17.80
CA GLU A 248 11.03 -8.47 -16.98
C GLU A 248 10.89 -8.02 -15.54
N TRP A 249 9.94 -8.62 -14.82
CA TRP A 249 9.73 -8.38 -13.41
C TRP A 249 10.97 -8.70 -12.58
N GLY A 250 11.28 -7.87 -11.58
CA GLY A 250 12.06 -8.28 -10.43
C GLY A 250 11.38 -9.39 -9.65
N ALA A 251 11.96 -9.81 -8.56
CA ALA A 251 11.38 -10.82 -7.68
C ALA A 251 11.31 -10.33 -6.24
N GLU A 252 10.12 -10.42 -5.63
CA GLU A 252 9.95 -10.11 -4.23
C GLU A 252 10.70 -11.12 -3.35
N THR A 253 11.30 -10.63 -2.29
CA THR A 253 12.00 -11.44 -1.29
C THR A 253 11.64 -10.99 0.13
N GLU A 254 12.15 -11.68 1.14
CA GLU A 254 11.93 -11.30 2.54
C GLU A 254 12.67 -9.97 2.83
N TRP A 255 12.08 -9.18 3.71
CA TRP A 255 12.69 -7.92 4.18
C TRP A 255 14.15 -8.11 4.62
N THR A 256 15.02 -7.22 4.21
CA THR A 256 16.47 -7.22 4.41
C THR A 256 17.30 -8.15 3.51
N LYS A 257 16.66 -8.95 2.63
CA LYS A 257 17.35 -9.89 1.75
C LYS A 257 17.41 -9.45 0.29
N GLY A 258 16.75 -8.35 -0.05
CA GLY A 258 16.70 -7.80 -1.39
C GLY A 258 17.63 -6.61 -1.62
N ASP A 259 17.35 -5.90 -2.69
CA ASP A 259 18.12 -4.78 -3.20
C ASP A 259 17.62 -3.41 -2.70
N VAL A 260 16.57 -3.36 -1.86
CA VAL A 260 16.09 -2.12 -1.24
C VAL A 260 17.18 -1.50 -0.36
N GLY A 261 18.00 -2.35 0.30
CA GLY A 261 19.03 -1.86 1.20
C GLY A 261 18.42 -1.29 2.49
N ALA A 262 17.79 -2.13 3.30
CA ALA A 262 17.01 -1.76 4.47
C ALA A 262 17.62 -0.70 5.37
N ASP A 263 18.94 -0.76 5.65
CA ASP A 263 19.62 0.23 6.50
C ASP A 263 19.64 1.62 5.86
N ALA A 264 19.96 1.71 4.58
CA ALA A 264 20.00 2.96 3.84
C ALA A 264 18.57 3.54 3.64
N PHE A 265 17.60 2.66 3.38
CA PHE A 265 16.21 3.05 3.24
C PHE A 265 15.63 3.65 4.54
N ILE A 266 15.82 2.96 5.66
CA ILE A 266 15.37 3.44 6.96
C ILE A 266 16.09 4.75 7.34
N ALA A 267 17.40 4.87 7.05
CA ALA A 267 18.13 6.13 7.25
C ALA A 267 17.60 7.26 6.36
N ALA A 268 17.11 6.96 5.15
CA ALA A 268 16.47 7.95 4.29
C ALA A 268 15.13 8.45 4.89
N LEU A 269 14.31 7.55 5.42
CA LEU A 269 13.07 7.93 6.12
C LEU A 269 13.35 8.82 7.34
N ASP A 270 14.41 8.51 8.09
CA ASP A 270 14.84 9.33 9.21
C ASP A 270 15.30 10.74 8.77
N ARG A 271 16.02 10.80 7.67
CA ARG A 271 16.52 12.06 7.10
C ARG A 271 15.40 13.01 6.69
N ILE A 272 14.29 12.47 6.13
CA ILE A 272 13.11 13.26 5.77
C ILE A 272 12.17 13.51 6.96
N GLY A 273 12.47 12.95 8.14
CA GLY A 273 11.63 13.09 9.33
C GLY A 273 10.32 12.35 9.27
N PHE A 274 10.24 11.24 8.52
CA PHE A 274 9.03 10.45 8.44
C PHE A 274 8.67 9.81 9.80
N ASP A 275 7.46 10.08 10.28
CA ASP A 275 6.94 9.60 11.56
C ASP A 275 5.60 8.83 11.42
N GLY A 276 5.20 8.51 10.18
CA GLY A 276 4.01 7.73 9.86
C GLY A 276 4.16 6.23 10.13
N TRP A 277 3.19 5.47 9.64
CA TRP A 277 3.18 4.01 9.74
C TRP A 277 4.12 3.37 8.72
N LEU A 278 4.89 2.38 9.17
CA LEU A 278 5.66 1.47 8.37
C LEU A 278 4.85 0.17 8.27
N SER A 279 4.15 -0.01 7.16
CA SER A 279 3.24 -1.14 6.97
C SER A 279 3.96 -2.29 6.29
N VAL A 280 4.14 -3.39 7.01
CA VAL A 280 4.82 -4.57 6.47
C VAL A 280 3.92 -5.24 5.45
N GLU A 281 4.43 -5.43 4.24
CA GLU A 281 3.76 -6.12 3.16
C GLU A 281 4.59 -7.31 2.65
N ARG A 282 3.91 -8.41 2.33
CA ARG A 282 4.50 -9.62 1.76
C ARG A 282 3.50 -10.32 0.83
N GLU A 283 3.74 -10.31 -0.47
CA GLU A 283 2.81 -10.87 -1.45
C GLU A 283 3.30 -12.17 -2.09
N ALA A 284 4.60 -12.48 -1.98
CA ALA A 284 5.20 -13.72 -2.46
C ALA A 284 5.68 -14.60 -1.30
N GLY A 285 6.18 -15.80 -1.61
CA GLY A 285 6.68 -16.77 -0.63
C GLY A 285 5.60 -17.62 0.04
N ASP A 286 6.06 -18.69 0.69
CA ASP A 286 5.19 -19.72 1.27
C ASP A 286 4.86 -19.44 2.75
N ASP A 287 5.76 -18.77 3.49
CA ASP A 287 5.58 -18.41 4.91
C ASP A 287 5.47 -16.89 5.10
N ARG A 288 4.44 -16.28 4.51
CA ARG A 288 4.25 -14.84 4.59
C ARG A 288 4.09 -14.33 6.02
N ALA A 289 3.38 -15.06 6.86
CA ALA A 289 3.17 -14.67 8.24
C ALA A 289 4.48 -14.65 9.04
N GLY A 290 5.36 -15.64 8.83
CA GLY A 290 6.69 -15.70 9.42
C GLY A 290 7.59 -14.57 8.89
N ASP A 291 7.58 -14.32 7.56
CA ASP A 291 8.35 -13.24 6.94
C ASP A 291 7.92 -11.86 7.49
N MET A 292 6.61 -11.63 7.62
CA MET A 292 6.07 -10.39 8.20
C MET A 292 6.46 -10.23 9.68
N ALA A 293 6.41 -11.32 10.46
CA ALA A 293 6.83 -11.27 11.85
C ALA A 293 8.31 -10.90 12.01
N MET A 294 9.17 -11.45 11.15
CA MET A 294 10.60 -11.10 11.12
C MET A 294 10.83 -9.63 10.73
N ALA A 295 10.08 -9.12 9.75
CA ALA A 295 10.17 -7.71 9.35
C ALA A 295 9.73 -6.77 10.48
N VAL A 296 8.63 -7.07 11.17
CA VAL A 296 8.15 -6.29 12.33
C VAL A 296 9.21 -6.27 13.43
N GLU A 297 9.82 -7.41 13.74
CA GLU A 297 10.88 -7.50 14.74
C GLU A 297 12.12 -6.69 14.35
N ASP A 298 12.53 -6.76 13.08
CA ASP A 298 13.65 -5.98 12.56
C ASP A 298 13.39 -4.47 12.65
N LEU A 299 12.21 -4.01 12.24
CA LEU A 299 11.83 -2.60 12.32
C LEU A 299 11.85 -2.06 13.76
N ARG A 300 11.43 -2.87 14.74
CA ARG A 300 11.48 -2.49 16.16
C ARG A 300 12.90 -2.36 16.71
N ARG A 301 13.85 -3.07 16.15
CA ARG A 301 15.28 -2.96 16.51
C ARG A 301 15.98 -1.76 15.89
N ARG A 302 15.42 -1.20 14.82
CA ARG A 302 15.97 -0.05 14.08
C ARG A 302 15.46 1.28 14.66
N VAL A 303 15.72 1.54 15.93
CA VAL A 303 15.27 2.75 16.65
C VAL A 303 16.33 3.83 16.63
#